data_49a4816d936023233809536cf596e1f7
#
_entry.id   49a4816d936023233809536cf596e1f7
#
_cell.length_a   1.000
_cell.length_b   1.000
_cell.length_c   1.000
_cell.angle_alpha   90.00
_cell.angle_beta   90.00
_cell.angle_gamma   90.00
#
_symmetry.space_group_name_H-M   'P 1'
#
loop_
_entity.id
_entity.type
_entity.pdbx_description
1 polymer ?
#
loop_
_entity_poly.entity_id
_entity_poly.type
_entity_poly.pdbx_seq_one_letter_code
_entity_poly.pdbx_strand_id
1 'polypeptide(L)'
;KDHFVALGRTAWDFMRTEGGSDFGANIFLNLPPVLNMSVLTVERQAWRGHNQFAIPYPSYFHPKTLTETLTWQSHIRRRARPHLFSFVGGTRPGLQKARVRDDIVSQCSASKRCVLVKCASGDSKCHNPMNVLEVMKKSTFCLQAPGDSFTRRSTFDSVLAGCIPVFFSEHTAYTQYKWYFPTERDTYSVFIDEREVIEGKKRIEEVLMGLEEEEVQRMREVVIGLIPSLTYAHPNATGFEDAVDVALRRLSRRVWDHTSNSWHSADI
;
A
#
# COMPACT_ATOMS: atom_id res chain seq x y z
N LYS A 1 3.61 18.95 25.05
CA LYS A 1 3.49 17.46 25.14
C LYS A 1 3.01 16.97 23.81
N ASP A 2 3.80 16.08 23.20
CA ASP A 2 3.49 15.52 21.90
C ASP A 2 2.53 14.34 22.06
N HIS A 3 1.48 14.34 21.24
CA HIS A 3 0.48 13.31 21.25
C HIS A 3 0.35 12.73 19.84
N PHE A 4 0.04 11.46 19.74
CA PHE A 4 -0.36 10.84 18.49
C PHE A 4 -1.64 10.03 18.66
N VAL A 5 -2.32 9.81 17.56
CA VAL A 5 -3.48 8.93 17.47
C VAL A 5 -3.32 7.98 16.28
N ALA A 6 -3.67 6.72 16.47
CA ALA A 6 -3.68 5.72 15.40
C ALA A 6 -5.11 5.34 15.02
N LEU A 7 -5.42 5.40 13.73
CA LEU A 7 -6.73 5.15 13.16
C LEU A 7 -6.65 4.01 12.14
N GLY A 8 -7.44 2.96 12.33
CA GLY A 8 -7.49 1.80 11.44
C GLY A 8 -8.28 2.02 10.14
N ARG A 9 -8.64 3.27 9.81
CA ARG A 9 -9.40 3.64 8.61
C ARG A 9 -8.70 4.78 7.86
N THR A 10 -9.18 5.11 6.68
CA THR A 10 -8.67 6.22 5.88
C THR A 10 -8.96 7.56 6.55
N ALA A 11 -8.10 8.57 6.35
CA ALA A 11 -8.32 9.90 6.91
C ALA A 11 -9.65 10.54 6.43
N TRP A 12 -10.10 10.18 5.23
CA TRP A 12 -11.35 10.67 4.65
C TRP A 12 -12.57 10.39 5.53
N ASP A 13 -12.58 9.25 6.23
CA ASP A 13 -13.66 8.87 7.13
C ASP A 13 -13.77 9.78 8.37
N PHE A 14 -12.75 10.60 8.64
CA PHE A 14 -12.64 11.45 9.83
C PHE A 14 -12.50 12.95 9.49
N MET A 15 -12.64 13.33 8.22
CA MET A 15 -12.45 14.72 7.74
C MET A 15 -13.70 15.30 7.10
N ARG A 16 -14.88 14.92 7.55
CA ARG A 16 -16.12 15.47 7.02
C ARG A 16 -16.33 16.91 7.39
N THR A 17 -16.97 17.62 6.47
CA THR A 17 -17.66 18.88 6.75
C THR A 17 -19.10 18.60 7.20
N GLU A 18 -19.69 19.49 7.98
CA GLU A 18 -21.09 19.41 8.40
C GLU A 18 -22.04 19.22 7.21
N GLY A 19 -22.99 18.30 7.34
CA GLY A 19 -24.02 18.03 6.32
C GLY A 19 -23.72 16.90 5.34
N GLY A 20 -22.56 16.25 5.41
CA GLY A 20 -22.24 15.08 4.57
C GLY A 20 -23.00 13.82 4.99
N SER A 21 -23.64 13.14 4.03
CA SER A 21 -24.49 11.97 4.24
C SER A 21 -23.77 10.62 4.25
N ASP A 22 -22.42 10.59 4.30
CA ASP A 22 -21.71 9.34 4.12
C ASP A 22 -21.61 8.48 5.38
N PHE A 23 -21.67 7.21 5.18
CA PHE A 23 -21.72 6.20 6.20
C PHE A 23 -20.49 6.22 7.12
N GLY A 24 -20.72 6.44 8.43
CA GLY A 24 -19.72 6.23 9.48
C GLY A 24 -18.59 7.26 9.58
N ALA A 25 -18.63 8.36 8.84
CA ALA A 25 -17.60 9.37 8.90
C ALA A 25 -17.97 10.52 9.86
N ASN A 26 -16.94 11.21 10.35
CA ASN A 26 -17.06 12.28 11.33
C ASN A 26 -15.99 13.38 11.09
N ILE A 27 -16.02 14.43 11.89
CA ILE A 27 -15.14 15.60 11.79
C ILE A 27 -13.87 15.50 12.66
N PHE A 28 -13.56 14.36 13.22
CA PHE A 28 -12.53 14.21 14.26
C PHE A 28 -11.17 14.83 13.86
N LEU A 29 -10.71 14.59 12.63
CA LEU A 29 -9.43 15.13 12.14
C LEU A 29 -9.48 16.63 11.81
N ASN A 30 -10.65 17.25 11.80
CA ASN A 30 -10.80 18.69 11.61
C ASN A 30 -10.89 19.44 12.96
N LEU A 31 -10.91 18.74 14.09
CA LEU A 31 -10.95 19.38 15.41
C LEU A 31 -9.61 20.06 15.72
N PRO A 32 -9.60 21.34 16.19
CA PRO A 32 -8.39 22.09 16.46
C PRO A 32 -7.36 21.38 17.35
N PRO A 33 -7.72 20.67 18.42
CA PRO A 33 -6.74 19.91 19.21
C PRO A 33 -6.06 18.78 18.41
N VAL A 34 -6.79 18.13 17.49
CA VAL A 34 -6.28 16.99 16.70
C VAL A 34 -5.33 17.46 15.59
N LEU A 35 -5.50 18.68 15.10
CA LEU A 35 -4.58 19.27 14.11
C LEU A 35 -3.14 19.43 14.65
N ASN A 36 -2.98 19.47 15.98
CA ASN A 36 -1.68 19.54 16.65
C ASN A 36 -1.12 18.14 17.03
N MET A 37 -1.85 17.06 16.75
CA MET A 37 -1.39 15.68 16.99
C MET A 37 -0.76 15.10 15.74
N SER A 38 0.14 14.12 15.90
CA SER A 38 0.53 13.23 14.81
C SER A 38 -0.55 12.17 14.61
N VAL A 39 -1.06 12.03 13.39
CA VAL A 39 -2.15 11.09 13.06
C VAL A 39 -1.59 9.95 12.21
N LEU A 40 -1.65 8.73 12.73
CA LEU A 40 -1.37 7.52 11.98
C LEU A 40 -2.67 6.98 11.38
N THR A 41 -2.70 6.75 10.07
CA THR A 41 -3.90 6.30 9.34
C THR A 41 -3.50 5.40 8.18
N VAL A 42 -4.37 4.50 7.75
CA VAL A 42 -4.05 3.61 6.63
C VAL A 42 -4.01 4.33 5.27
N GLU A 43 -4.64 5.50 5.17
CA GLU A 43 -4.52 6.41 4.03
C GLU A 43 -4.58 7.85 4.52
N ARG A 44 -3.50 8.62 4.33
CA ARG A 44 -3.48 10.05 4.63
C ARG A 44 -4.18 10.85 3.53
N GLN A 45 -4.70 12.00 3.90
CA GLN A 45 -5.19 12.97 2.93
C GLN A 45 -3.98 13.55 2.16
N ALA A 46 -3.98 13.38 0.84
CA ALA A 46 -2.80 13.66 0.02
C ALA A 46 -2.40 15.14 -0.01
N TRP A 47 -3.39 16.05 0.05
CA TRP A 47 -3.17 17.49 -0.17
C TRP A 47 -3.16 18.34 1.10
N ARG A 48 -3.85 17.91 2.16
CA ARG A 48 -4.02 18.70 3.40
C ARG A 48 -3.53 18.01 4.67
N GLY A 49 -3.16 16.75 4.61
CA GLY A 49 -2.81 15.95 5.76
C GLY A 49 -1.34 16.12 6.21
N HIS A 50 -0.90 17.34 6.54
CA HIS A 50 0.49 17.61 6.95
C HIS A 50 0.88 16.94 8.27
N ASN A 51 -0.08 16.71 9.17
CA ASN A 51 0.08 15.99 10.43
C ASN A 51 -0.30 14.51 10.34
N GLN A 52 -0.66 14.02 9.15
CA GLN A 52 -1.09 12.66 8.90
C GLN A 52 0.02 11.83 8.26
N PHE A 53 0.21 10.61 8.74
CA PHE A 53 1.22 9.67 8.27
C PHE A 53 0.56 8.35 7.96
N ALA A 54 0.73 7.89 6.72
CA ALA A 54 0.14 6.62 6.32
C ALA A 54 0.97 5.46 6.88
N ILE A 55 0.26 4.51 7.49
CA ILE A 55 0.77 3.23 7.98
C ILE A 55 0.23 2.08 7.12
N PRO A 56 0.89 0.93 7.05
CA PRO A 56 0.42 -0.21 6.28
C PRO A 56 -0.99 -0.65 6.67
N TYR A 57 -1.74 -1.15 5.68
CA TYR A 57 -2.95 -1.92 5.99
C TYR A 57 -2.56 -3.24 6.66
N PRO A 58 -3.31 -3.71 7.67
CA PRO A 58 -3.08 -5.03 8.24
C PRO A 58 -3.24 -6.12 7.16
N SER A 59 -2.30 -7.04 7.11
CA SER A 59 -2.35 -8.25 6.28
C SER A 59 -2.71 -9.48 7.12
N TYR A 60 -2.54 -10.67 6.57
CA TYR A 60 -2.91 -11.92 7.25
C TYR A 60 -1.71 -12.70 7.81
N PHE A 61 -0.56 -12.06 7.90
CA PHE A 61 0.66 -12.64 8.44
C PHE A 61 1.10 -11.85 9.67
N HIS A 62 1.10 -12.49 10.82
CA HIS A 62 1.45 -11.91 12.11
C HIS A 62 2.54 -12.78 12.77
N PRO A 63 3.80 -12.69 12.31
CA PRO A 63 4.87 -13.57 12.78
C PRO A 63 5.14 -13.36 14.27
N LYS A 64 5.44 -14.45 14.97
CA LYS A 64 5.81 -14.46 16.39
C LYS A 64 7.31 -14.37 16.59
N THR A 65 8.09 -14.77 15.58
CA THR A 65 9.55 -14.83 15.65
C THR A 65 10.19 -14.37 14.35
N LEU A 66 11.46 -13.95 14.44
CA LEU A 66 12.28 -13.70 13.26
C LEU A 66 12.36 -14.95 12.36
N THR A 67 12.43 -16.14 12.95
CA THR A 67 12.48 -17.41 12.20
C THR A 67 11.23 -17.62 11.34
N GLU A 68 10.04 -17.31 11.85
CA GLU A 68 8.80 -17.38 11.04
C GLU A 68 8.85 -16.41 9.87
N THR A 69 9.34 -15.20 10.08
CA THR A 69 9.51 -14.18 9.04
C THR A 69 10.48 -14.66 7.94
N LEU A 70 11.65 -15.14 8.34
CA LEU A 70 12.66 -15.66 7.41
C LEU A 70 12.17 -16.91 6.66
N THR A 71 11.43 -17.77 7.32
CA THR A 71 10.80 -18.95 6.71
C THR A 71 9.78 -18.54 5.66
N TRP A 72 8.94 -17.54 5.96
CA TRP A 72 8.00 -16.99 4.98
C TRP A 72 8.71 -16.41 3.78
N GLN A 73 9.70 -15.53 3.98
CA GLN A 73 10.50 -14.95 2.90
C GLN A 73 11.17 -16.02 2.03
N SER A 74 11.76 -17.04 2.65
CA SER A 74 12.38 -18.18 1.94
C SER A 74 11.36 -18.97 1.13
N HIS A 75 10.17 -19.22 1.68
CA HIS A 75 9.07 -19.87 0.97
C HIS A 75 8.66 -19.06 -0.26
N ILE A 76 8.47 -17.76 -0.11
CA ILE A 76 8.06 -16.86 -1.21
C ILE A 76 9.13 -16.79 -2.30
N ARG A 77 10.43 -16.76 -1.96
CA ARG A 77 11.54 -16.78 -2.94
C ARG A 77 11.51 -17.99 -3.87
N ARG A 78 11.20 -19.15 -3.31
CA ARG A 78 11.19 -20.43 -4.05
C ARG A 78 9.92 -20.68 -4.85
N ARG A 79 8.89 -19.88 -4.71
CA ARG A 79 7.61 -20.08 -5.44
C ARG A 79 7.79 -19.78 -6.92
N ALA A 80 7.37 -20.71 -7.76
CA ALA A 80 7.22 -20.49 -9.20
C ALA A 80 6.11 -19.48 -9.49
N ARG A 81 6.35 -18.62 -10.50
CA ARG A 81 5.44 -17.55 -10.90
C ARG A 81 5.06 -17.70 -12.38
N PRO A 82 4.13 -18.61 -12.69
CA PRO A 82 3.75 -18.89 -14.07
C PRO A 82 3.01 -17.73 -14.74
N HIS A 83 2.51 -16.75 -13.97
CA HIS A 83 1.78 -15.61 -14.48
C HIS A 83 2.65 -14.35 -14.47
N LEU A 84 2.67 -13.62 -15.59
CA LEU A 84 3.39 -12.36 -15.69
C LEU A 84 2.77 -11.35 -14.71
N PHE A 85 1.43 -11.21 -14.74
CA PHE A 85 0.76 -10.28 -13.84
C PHE A 85 -0.63 -10.78 -13.41
N SER A 86 -1.15 -10.15 -12.37
CA SER A 86 -2.51 -10.40 -11.91
C SER A 86 -3.22 -9.12 -11.49
N PHE A 87 -4.53 -9.12 -11.62
CA PHE A 87 -5.40 -8.11 -11.06
C PHE A 87 -6.50 -8.77 -10.23
N VAL A 88 -6.57 -8.37 -8.95
CA VAL A 88 -7.64 -8.79 -8.04
C VAL A 88 -8.49 -7.57 -7.72
N GLY A 89 -9.66 -7.51 -8.31
CA GLY A 89 -10.54 -6.36 -8.18
C GLY A 89 -11.64 -6.32 -9.24
N GLY A 90 -12.42 -5.28 -9.21
CA GLY A 90 -13.47 -5.01 -10.18
C GLY A 90 -13.47 -3.55 -10.63
N THR A 91 -14.29 -3.27 -11.62
CA THR A 91 -14.59 -1.91 -12.07
C THR A 91 -15.30 -1.11 -10.97
N ARG A 92 -15.31 0.20 -11.10
CA ARG A 92 -16.02 1.13 -10.20
C ARG A 92 -16.77 2.16 -11.05
N PRO A 93 -17.91 1.79 -11.64
CA PRO A 93 -18.68 2.67 -12.51
C PRO A 93 -19.01 4.00 -11.80
N GLY A 94 -18.87 5.11 -12.54
CA GLY A 94 -19.15 6.45 -12.03
C GLY A 94 -18.06 7.07 -11.16
N LEU A 95 -16.99 6.34 -10.82
CA LEU A 95 -15.91 6.86 -9.99
C LEU A 95 -14.67 7.21 -10.83
N GLN A 96 -14.52 8.49 -11.17
CA GLN A 96 -13.48 8.99 -12.09
C GLN A 96 -12.06 8.55 -11.70
N LYS A 97 -11.69 8.61 -10.43
CA LYS A 97 -10.36 8.18 -9.93
C LYS A 97 -10.09 6.69 -10.07
N ALA A 98 -11.11 5.88 -10.35
CA ALA A 98 -10.99 4.44 -10.53
C ALA A 98 -11.20 4.00 -12.00
N ARG A 99 -11.32 4.96 -12.93
CA ARG A 99 -11.60 4.68 -14.34
C ARG A 99 -10.59 3.75 -14.99
N VAL A 100 -9.31 3.88 -14.63
CA VAL A 100 -8.24 2.99 -15.13
C VAL A 100 -8.53 1.50 -14.92
N ARG A 101 -9.41 1.14 -13.95
CA ARG A 101 -9.79 -0.26 -13.70
C ARG A 101 -10.53 -0.91 -14.86
N ASP A 102 -11.27 -0.14 -15.63
CA ASP A 102 -11.99 -0.66 -16.79
C ASP A 102 -10.99 -1.13 -17.86
N ASP A 103 -9.96 -0.34 -18.12
CA ASP A 103 -8.88 -0.68 -19.04
C ASP A 103 -8.00 -1.82 -18.50
N ILE A 104 -7.70 -1.84 -17.21
CA ILE A 104 -6.98 -2.94 -16.56
C ILE A 104 -7.76 -4.25 -16.71
N VAL A 105 -9.05 -4.26 -16.43
CA VAL A 105 -9.90 -5.46 -16.56
C VAL A 105 -9.96 -5.90 -18.02
N SER A 106 -10.10 -4.98 -18.96
CA SER A 106 -10.10 -5.25 -20.41
C SER A 106 -8.78 -5.88 -20.85
N GLN A 107 -7.63 -5.23 -20.55
CA GLN A 107 -6.31 -5.71 -20.95
C GLN A 107 -5.97 -7.05 -20.29
N CYS A 108 -6.28 -7.22 -18.99
CA CYS A 108 -6.04 -8.47 -18.30
C CYS A 108 -6.91 -9.61 -18.85
N SER A 109 -8.18 -9.34 -19.20
CA SER A 109 -9.05 -10.35 -19.81
C SER A 109 -8.59 -10.79 -21.21
N ALA A 110 -7.94 -9.91 -21.95
CA ALA A 110 -7.41 -10.18 -23.28
C ALA A 110 -6.04 -10.89 -23.25
N SER A 111 -5.31 -10.84 -22.15
CA SER A 111 -3.98 -11.42 -22.01
C SER A 111 -4.02 -12.86 -21.51
N LYS A 112 -3.26 -13.75 -22.15
CA LYS A 112 -3.02 -15.12 -21.67
C LYS A 112 -2.03 -15.18 -20.49
N ARG A 113 -1.33 -14.08 -20.21
CA ARG A 113 -0.30 -13.98 -19.14
C ARG A 113 -0.85 -13.32 -17.88
N CYS A 114 -2.10 -12.83 -17.92
CA CYS A 114 -2.77 -12.22 -16.77
C CYS A 114 -3.73 -13.18 -16.08
N VAL A 115 -3.75 -13.13 -14.75
CA VAL A 115 -4.81 -13.74 -13.95
C VAL A 115 -5.73 -12.64 -13.42
N LEU A 116 -6.97 -12.64 -13.89
CA LEU A 116 -8.00 -11.74 -13.44
C LEU A 116 -8.92 -12.43 -12.42
N VAL A 117 -8.94 -11.95 -11.19
CA VAL A 117 -9.94 -12.30 -10.18
C VAL A 117 -10.94 -11.16 -10.09
N LYS A 118 -12.07 -11.30 -10.77
CA LYS A 118 -13.15 -10.31 -10.72
C LYS A 118 -13.84 -10.35 -9.37
N CYS A 119 -13.87 -9.19 -8.70
CA CYS A 119 -14.56 -8.99 -7.44
C CYS A 119 -15.85 -8.19 -7.67
N ALA A 120 -16.98 -8.88 -7.69
CA ALA A 120 -18.28 -8.23 -7.64
C ALA A 120 -18.73 -7.97 -6.19
N SER A 121 -19.64 -7.03 -5.99
CA SER A 121 -20.25 -6.82 -4.68
C SER A 121 -20.94 -8.10 -4.22
N GLY A 122 -20.59 -8.60 -3.02
CA GLY A 122 -21.14 -9.86 -2.48
C GLY A 122 -20.42 -11.13 -2.94
N ASP A 123 -19.40 -11.07 -3.79
CA ASP A 123 -18.65 -12.25 -4.23
C ASP A 123 -17.71 -12.78 -3.15
N SER A 124 -17.96 -14.01 -2.69
CA SER A 124 -17.16 -14.69 -1.67
C SER A 124 -15.69 -14.96 -2.10
N LYS A 125 -15.39 -15.00 -3.40
CA LYS A 125 -14.03 -15.29 -3.90
C LYS A 125 -13.01 -14.23 -3.49
N CYS A 126 -13.40 -12.97 -3.45
CA CYS A 126 -12.55 -11.86 -3.03
C CYS A 126 -12.56 -11.65 -1.51
N HIS A 127 -13.52 -12.25 -0.80
CA HIS A 127 -13.58 -12.16 0.66
C HIS A 127 -12.69 -13.19 1.35
N ASN A 128 -12.23 -14.22 0.62
CA ASN A 128 -11.23 -15.15 1.17
C ASN A 128 -9.82 -14.63 0.87
N PRO A 129 -9.13 -14.07 1.88
CA PRO A 129 -7.81 -13.48 1.69
C PRO A 129 -6.75 -14.48 1.26
N MET A 130 -6.88 -15.74 1.65
CA MET A 130 -5.93 -16.79 1.26
C MET A 130 -6.00 -17.08 -0.23
N ASN A 131 -7.19 -17.09 -0.85
CA ASN A 131 -7.34 -17.25 -2.29
C ASN A 131 -6.68 -16.09 -3.07
N VAL A 132 -6.88 -14.86 -2.60
CA VAL A 132 -6.25 -13.67 -3.18
C VAL A 132 -4.72 -13.77 -3.09
N LEU A 133 -4.22 -14.12 -1.92
CA LEU A 133 -2.79 -14.26 -1.68
C LEU A 133 -2.15 -15.36 -2.55
N GLU A 134 -2.85 -16.49 -2.77
CA GLU A 134 -2.34 -17.56 -3.64
C GLU A 134 -2.23 -17.13 -5.12
N VAL A 135 -3.13 -16.30 -5.61
CA VAL A 135 -3.01 -15.73 -6.96
C VAL A 135 -1.79 -14.80 -7.03
N MET A 136 -1.61 -13.93 -6.04
CA MET A 136 -0.47 -13.01 -5.99
C MET A 136 0.87 -13.76 -5.86
N LYS A 137 0.94 -14.83 -5.08
CA LYS A 137 2.13 -15.69 -4.95
C LYS A 137 2.54 -16.36 -6.26
N LYS A 138 1.64 -16.52 -7.21
CA LYS A 138 1.87 -17.13 -8.53
C LYS A 138 2.10 -16.10 -9.64
N SER A 139 2.06 -14.80 -9.32
CA SER A 139 2.22 -13.71 -10.28
C SER A 139 3.52 -12.94 -10.02
N THR A 140 4.22 -12.54 -11.08
CA THR A 140 5.41 -11.69 -10.97
C THR A 140 5.03 -10.28 -10.58
N PHE A 141 4.01 -9.72 -11.24
CA PHE A 141 3.52 -8.37 -11.01
C PHE A 141 2.07 -8.38 -10.54
N CYS A 142 1.75 -7.50 -9.57
CA CYS A 142 0.40 -7.34 -9.02
C CYS A 142 -0.11 -5.93 -9.25
N LEU A 143 -1.18 -5.78 -10.05
CA LEU A 143 -1.71 -4.47 -10.41
C LEU A 143 -2.47 -3.83 -9.24
N GLN A 144 -2.10 -2.60 -8.89
CA GLN A 144 -2.63 -1.85 -7.73
C GLN A 144 -3.26 -0.54 -8.21
N ALA A 145 -4.51 -0.60 -8.63
CA ALA A 145 -5.25 0.56 -9.11
C ALA A 145 -6.05 1.25 -7.99
N PRO A 146 -6.18 2.59 -8.03
CA PRO A 146 -7.12 3.32 -7.17
C PRO A 146 -8.55 2.76 -7.27
N GLY A 147 -9.35 2.97 -6.25
CA GLY A 147 -10.76 2.58 -6.22
C GLY A 147 -11.57 3.63 -5.47
N ASP A 148 -12.29 3.25 -4.41
CA ASP A 148 -13.06 4.19 -3.59
C ASP A 148 -12.14 5.24 -2.92
N SER A 149 -10.89 4.88 -2.66
CA SER A 149 -9.80 5.76 -2.29
C SER A 149 -8.53 5.42 -3.08
N PHE A 150 -7.43 6.14 -2.86
CA PHE A 150 -6.18 5.92 -3.59
C PHE A 150 -5.46 4.66 -3.17
N THR A 151 -5.46 4.34 -1.88
CA THR A 151 -4.72 3.20 -1.33
C THR A 151 -5.56 1.94 -1.26
N ARG A 152 -4.90 0.79 -1.16
CA ARG A 152 -5.54 -0.53 -1.07
C ARG A 152 -4.74 -1.44 -0.16
N ARG A 153 -5.44 -2.26 0.62
CA ARG A 153 -4.82 -3.35 1.38
C ARG A 153 -4.04 -4.30 0.46
N SER A 154 -4.53 -4.54 -0.75
CA SER A 154 -3.88 -5.42 -1.72
C SER A 154 -2.44 -5.01 -2.08
N THR A 155 -2.05 -3.75 -1.87
CA THR A 155 -0.65 -3.32 -2.00
C THR A 155 0.24 -4.08 -1.00
N PHE A 156 -0.19 -4.22 0.23
CA PHE A 156 0.56 -4.93 1.28
C PHE A 156 0.45 -6.44 1.14
N ASP A 157 -0.70 -6.94 0.68
CA ASP A 157 -0.87 -8.35 0.33
C ASP A 157 0.06 -8.74 -0.84
N SER A 158 0.28 -7.84 -1.83
CA SER A 158 1.24 -8.09 -2.92
C SER A 158 2.67 -8.19 -2.41
N VAL A 159 3.10 -7.29 -1.52
CA VAL A 159 4.43 -7.36 -0.88
C VAL A 159 4.57 -8.65 -0.08
N LEU A 160 3.58 -9.00 0.74
CA LEU A 160 3.56 -10.26 1.50
C LEU A 160 3.67 -11.50 0.61
N ALA A 161 3.11 -11.43 -0.60
CA ALA A 161 3.21 -12.48 -1.62
C ALA A 161 4.56 -12.46 -2.39
N GLY A 162 5.43 -11.46 -2.18
CA GLY A 162 6.62 -11.22 -2.99
C GLY A 162 6.28 -10.94 -4.45
N CYS A 163 5.12 -10.35 -4.71
CA CYS A 163 4.63 -9.92 -6.02
C CYS A 163 4.94 -8.43 -6.18
N ILE A 164 5.64 -8.05 -7.25
CA ILE A 164 6.04 -6.67 -7.49
C ILE A 164 4.81 -5.82 -7.76
N PRO A 165 4.51 -4.79 -6.94
CA PRO A 165 3.35 -3.95 -7.16
C PRO A 165 3.53 -3.06 -8.41
N VAL A 166 2.45 -2.94 -9.20
CA VAL A 166 2.37 -2.01 -10.33
C VAL A 166 1.37 -0.93 -9.95
N PHE A 167 1.83 0.31 -9.85
CA PHE A 167 1.01 1.46 -9.47
C PHE A 167 0.61 2.29 -10.69
N PHE A 168 -0.62 2.84 -10.66
CA PHE A 168 -1.18 3.67 -11.72
C PHE A 168 -1.38 5.12 -11.29
N SER A 169 -1.25 5.39 -9.99
CA SER A 169 -1.31 6.72 -9.41
C SER A 169 -0.24 6.87 -8.34
N GLU A 170 0.43 8.01 -8.30
CA GLU A 170 1.44 8.31 -7.27
C GLU A 170 0.85 8.32 -5.85
N HIS A 171 -0.47 8.59 -5.75
CA HIS A 171 -1.18 8.62 -4.49
C HIS A 171 -1.53 7.23 -3.94
N THR A 172 -1.28 6.16 -4.69
CA THR A 172 -1.51 4.79 -4.19
C THR A 172 -0.47 4.37 -3.17
N ALA A 173 0.80 4.74 -3.35
CA ALA A 173 1.87 4.36 -2.44
C ALA A 173 2.90 5.47 -2.19
N TYR A 174 3.43 6.13 -3.23
CA TYR A 174 4.63 6.97 -3.15
C TYR A 174 4.44 8.21 -2.26
N THR A 175 3.28 8.84 -2.31
CA THR A 175 2.95 9.99 -1.45
C THR A 175 2.42 9.59 -0.08
N GLN A 176 2.06 8.31 0.09
CA GLN A 176 1.44 7.76 1.30
C GLN A 176 2.49 7.18 2.27
N TYR A 177 3.18 6.11 1.86
CA TYR A 177 3.95 5.24 2.75
C TYR A 177 5.44 5.55 2.77
N LYS A 178 5.80 6.84 2.86
CA LYS A 178 7.20 7.33 2.82
C LYS A 178 8.09 6.80 3.95
N TRP A 179 7.50 6.30 5.03
CA TRP A 179 8.24 5.73 6.15
C TRP A 179 8.62 4.27 5.93
N TYR A 180 7.95 3.60 4.98
CA TYR A 180 7.94 2.16 4.81
C TYR A 180 8.55 1.68 3.49
N PHE A 181 8.32 2.43 2.42
CA PHE A 181 8.90 2.10 1.12
C PHE A 181 10.19 2.89 0.86
N PRO A 182 11.12 2.32 0.07
CA PRO A 182 12.30 3.04 -0.41
C PRO A 182 11.94 4.32 -1.15
N THR A 183 12.84 5.31 -1.12
CA THR A 183 12.68 6.57 -1.87
C THR A 183 12.71 6.32 -3.38
N GLU A 184 13.61 5.45 -3.81
CA GLU A 184 13.80 5.03 -5.20
C GLU A 184 12.73 4.02 -5.59
N ARG A 185 11.62 4.53 -6.11
CA ARG A 185 10.40 3.75 -6.41
C ARG A 185 10.62 2.59 -7.38
N ASP A 186 11.53 2.77 -8.34
CA ASP A 186 11.81 1.78 -9.37
C ASP A 186 12.61 0.57 -8.84
N THR A 187 13.04 0.61 -7.58
CA THR A 187 13.71 -0.53 -6.93
C THR A 187 12.74 -1.59 -6.41
N TYR A 188 11.45 -1.29 -6.25
CA TYR A 188 10.46 -2.22 -5.67
C TYR A 188 9.12 -2.24 -6.40
N SER A 189 8.89 -1.37 -7.38
CA SER A 189 7.59 -1.22 -8.04
C SER A 189 7.73 -0.74 -9.48
N VAL A 190 6.70 -0.99 -10.28
CA VAL A 190 6.56 -0.40 -11.62
C VAL A 190 5.51 0.68 -11.59
N PHE A 191 5.77 1.82 -12.22
CA PHE A 191 4.80 2.89 -12.37
C PHE A 191 4.33 3.01 -13.83
N ILE A 192 3.03 2.95 -14.03
CA ILE A 192 2.39 3.18 -15.33
C ILE A 192 1.33 4.26 -15.12
N ASP A 193 1.52 5.47 -15.66
CA ASP A 193 0.55 6.57 -15.51
C ASP A 193 -0.83 6.11 -16.01
N GLU A 194 -1.85 6.24 -15.17
CA GLU A 194 -3.23 5.84 -15.48
C GLU A 194 -3.77 6.52 -16.73
N ARG A 195 -3.34 7.75 -17.02
CA ARG A 195 -3.76 8.50 -18.22
C ARG A 195 -3.25 7.85 -19.50
N GLU A 196 -2.01 7.37 -19.49
CA GLU A 196 -1.42 6.69 -20.64
C GLU A 196 -2.11 5.36 -20.94
N VAL A 197 -2.59 4.66 -19.89
CA VAL A 197 -3.39 3.44 -20.04
C VAL A 197 -4.78 3.74 -20.58
N ILE A 198 -5.48 4.74 -20.01
CA ILE A 198 -6.83 5.16 -20.42
C ILE A 198 -6.84 5.69 -21.85
N GLU A 199 -5.80 6.40 -22.26
CA GLU A 199 -5.64 6.93 -23.62
C GLU A 199 -5.16 5.88 -24.64
N GLY A 200 -4.91 4.64 -24.19
CA GLY A 200 -4.43 3.56 -25.05
C GLY A 200 -2.98 3.70 -25.52
N LYS A 201 -2.21 4.64 -24.93
CA LYS A 201 -0.81 4.90 -25.28
C LYS A 201 0.13 3.84 -24.74
N LYS A 202 -0.23 3.20 -23.62
CA LYS A 202 0.56 2.13 -22.99
C LYS A 202 -0.27 0.88 -22.75
N ARG A 203 0.28 -0.25 -23.16
CA ARG A 203 -0.25 -1.56 -22.84
C ARG A 203 0.51 -2.14 -21.65
N ILE A 204 -0.21 -2.57 -20.62
CA ILE A 204 0.37 -3.06 -19.35
C ILE A 204 1.32 -4.23 -19.62
N GLU A 205 0.88 -5.22 -20.41
CA GLU A 205 1.69 -6.39 -20.74
C GLU A 205 3.00 -6.02 -21.45
N GLU A 206 2.97 -5.09 -22.39
CA GLU A 206 4.15 -4.65 -23.13
C GLU A 206 5.17 -3.96 -22.22
N VAL A 207 4.70 -3.08 -21.32
CA VAL A 207 5.57 -2.43 -20.32
C VAL A 207 6.24 -3.46 -19.42
N LEU A 208 5.48 -4.43 -18.90
CA LEU A 208 5.99 -5.44 -17.98
C LEU A 208 6.92 -6.45 -18.66
N MET A 209 6.69 -6.75 -19.93
CA MET A 209 7.59 -7.62 -20.73
C MET A 209 8.87 -6.91 -21.17
N GLY A 210 8.88 -5.59 -21.18
CA GLY A 210 10.05 -4.78 -21.53
C GLY A 210 11.09 -4.66 -20.41
N LEU A 211 10.81 -5.17 -19.21
CA LEU A 211 11.74 -5.17 -18.08
C LEU A 211 12.70 -6.36 -18.19
N GLU A 212 13.99 -6.11 -17.96
CA GLU A 212 15.02 -7.15 -17.94
C GLU A 212 14.81 -8.10 -16.75
N GLU A 213 15.04 -9.39 -16.96
CA GLU A 213 14.83 -10.42 -15.93
C GLU A 213 15.64 -10.13 -14.65
N GLU A 214 16.86 -9.66 -14.79
CA GLU A 214 17.71 -9.30 -13.66
C GLU A 214 17.16 -8.12 -12.85
N GLU A 215 16.55 -7.15 -13.52
CA GLU A 215 15.89 -6.02 -12.88
C GLU A 215 14.66 -6.49 -12.08
N VAL A 216 13.86 -7.35 -12.70
CA VAL A 216 12.68 -7.96 -12.05
C VAL A 216 13.09 -8.75 -10.81
N GLN A 217 14.20 -9.51 -10.89
CA GLN A 217 14.72 -10.26 -9.74
C GLN A 217 15.18 -9.33 -8.62
N ARG A 218 15.92 -8.24 -8.95
CA ARG A 218 16.33 -7.23 -7.96
C ARG A 218 15.13 -6.57 -7.27
N MET A 219 14.15 -6.12 -8.04
CA MET A 219 12.90 -5.55 -7.49
C MET A 219 12.22 -6.52 -6.53
N ARG A 220 12.12 -7.78 -6.93
CA ARG A 220 11.47 -8.82 -6.13
C ARG A 220 12.19 -9.06 -4.81
N GLU A 221 13.50 -9.07 -4.79
CA GLU A 221 14.27 -9.21 -3.55
C GLU A 221 14.05 -8.01 -2.61
N VAL A 222 13.98 -6.79 -3.14
CA VAL A 222 13.62 -5.62 -2.34
C VAL A 222 12.21 -5.78 -1.75
N VAL A 223 11.22 -6.16 -2.58
CA VAL A 223 9.84 -6.41 -2.13
C VAL A 223 9.78 -7.44 -1.01
N ILE A 224 10.50 -8.57 -1.15
CA ILE A 224 10.56 -9.62 -0.11
C ILE A 224 11.26 -9.09 1.16
N GLY A 225 12.30 -8.27 1.00
CA GLY A 225 13.01 -7.63 2.10
C GLY A 225 12.12 -6.70 2.94
N LEU A 226 11.12 -6.07 2.33
CA LEU A 226 10.18 -5.16 2.99
C LEU A 226 9.12 -5.88 3.85
N ILE A 227 8.93 -7.19 3.72
CA ILE A 227 7.86 -7.92 4.42
C ILE A 227 7.83 -7.65 5.93
N PRO A 228 8.95 -7.72 6.69
CA PRO A 228 8.89 -7.49 8.13
C PRO A 228 8.34 -6.11 8.48
N SER A 229 8.88 -5.05 7.88
CA SER A 229 8.52 -3.67 8.18
C SER A 229 7.11 -3.25 7.71
N LEU A 230 6.45 -4.06 6.90
CA LEU A 230 5.10 -3.82 6.38
C LEU A 230 4.03 -4.74 7.00
N THR A 231 4.44 -5.62 7.91
CA THR A 231 3.52 -6.51 8.63
C THR A 231 3.41 -6.10 10.10
N TYR A 232 2.29 -6.43 10.73
CA TYR A 232 2.07 -6.28 12.16
C TYR A 232 2.35 -7.62 12.83
N ALA A 233 3.44 -7.69 13.57
CA ALA A 233 3.85 -8.90 14.25
C ALA A 233 2.94 -9.23 15.45
N HIS A 234 3.07 -10.43 15.98
CA HIS A 234 2.45 -10.78 17.26
C HIS A 234 3.01 -9.88 18.39
N PRO A 235 2.21 -9.43 19.37
CA PRO A 235 2.67 -8.52 20.43
C PRO A 235 3.93 -8.96 21.20
N ASN A 236 4.19 -10.27 21.25
CA ASN A 236 5.37 -10.84 21.91
C ASN A 236 6.52 -11.15 20.94
N ALA A 237 6.46 -10.66 19.69
CA ALA A 237 7.51 -10.88 18.71
C ALA A 237 8.78 -10.10 19.10
N THR A 238 9.94 -10.70 18.82
CA THR A 238 11.24 -10.10 19.07
C THR A 238 12.21 -10.40 17.94
N GLY A 239 13.27 -9.58 17.82
CA GLY A 239 14.39 -9.84 16.91
C GLY A 239 14.26 -9.22 15.52
N PHE A 240 13.18 -8.51 15.24
CA PHE A 240 13.01 -7.72 14.00
C PHE A 240 12.08 -6.53 14.22
N GLU A 241 12.19 -5.49 13.39
CA GLU A 241 11.26 -4.37 13.40
C GLU A 241 10.03 -4.70 12.55
N ASP A 242 8.83 -4.48 13.12
CA ASP A 242 7.55 -4.57 12.43
C ASP A 242 7.02 -3.18 12.02
N ALA A 243 5.79 -3.14 11.51
CA ALA A 243 5.17 -1.89 11.08
C ALA A 243 4.92 -0.91 12.24
N VAL A 244 4.71 -1.40 13.46
CA VAL A 244 4.54 -0.56 14.66
C VAL A 244 5.87 0.06 15.07
N ASP A 245 6.94 -0.74 15.09
CA ASP A 245 8.28 -0.27 15.44
C ASP A 245 8.76 0.83 14.49
N VAL A 246 8.54 0.64 13.18
CA VAL A 246 8.83 1.67 12.17
C VAL A 246 8.06 2.96 12.46
N ALA A 247 6.76 2.87 12.75
CA ALA A 247 5.93 4.04 13.05
C ALA A 247 6.43 4.77 14.30
N LEU A 248 6.66 4.04 15.41
CA LEU A 248 7.08 4.62 16.67
C LEU A 248 8.47 5.27 16.57
N ARG A 249 9.41 4.61 15.88
CA ARG A 249 10.74 5.18 15.63
C ARG A 249 10.67 6.47 14.81
N ARG A 250 9.79 6.53 13.79
CA ARG A 250 9.60 7.74 12.97
C ARG A 250 8.91 8.86 13.74
N LEU A 251 7.93 8.55 14.58
CA LEU A 251 7.30 9.52 15.48
C LEU A 251 8.30 10.08 16.48
N SER A 252 9.09 9.23 17.14
CA SER A 252 10.10 9.66 18.11
C SER A 252 11.13 10.62 17.49
N ARG A 253 11.61 10.29 16.27
CA ARG A 253 12.53 11.19 15.54
C ARG A 253 11.87 12.54 15.23
N ARG A 254 10.61 12.53 14.79
CA ARG A 254 9.87 13.78 14.51
C ARG A 254 9.75 14.67 15.76
N VAL A 255 9.41 14.08 16.90
CA VAL A 255 9.34 14.81 18.18
C VAL A 255 10.71 15.40 18.54
N TRP A 256 11.77 14.61 18.40
CA TRP A 256 13.14 15.05 18.66
C TRP A 256 13.53 16.23 17.77
N ASP A 257 13.28 16.13 16.46
CA ASP A 257 13.63 17.19 15.50
C ASP A 257 12.88 18.51 15.80
N HIS A 258 11.60 18.42 16.23
CA HIS A 258 10.83 19.59 16.66
C HIS A 258 11.36 20.22 17.94
N THR A 259 11.72 19.43 18.93
CA THR A 259 12.27 19.95 20.20
C THR A 259 13.66 20.55 20.00
N SER A 260 14.52 19.90 19.24
CA SER A 260 15.89 20.42 18.96
C SER A 260 15.88 21.73 18.20
N ASN A 261 14.99 21.91 17.22
CA ASN A 261 14.86 23.16 16.48
C ASN A 261 14.25 24.29 17.33
N SER A 262 13.42 23.99 18.33
CA SER A 262 12.87 25.02 19.24
C SER A 262 13.91 25.54 20.24
N TRP A 263 14.96 24.78 20.57
CA TRP A 263 16.06 25.24 21.44
C TRP A 263 16.99 26.23 20.72
N HIS A 264 17.18 26.06 19.39
CA HIS A 264 18.01 26.97 18.60
C HIS A 264 17.34 28.29 18.25
N SER A 265 16.02 28.42 18.37
CA SER A 265 15.27 29.66 18.15
C SER A 265 15.01 30.48 19.42
N ALA A 266 15.36 29.97 20.60
CA ALA A 266 15.20 30.65 21.88
C ALA A 266 16.46 31.39 22.35
N ASP A 267 17.59 31.24 21.64
CA ASP A 267 18.90 31.87 21.96
C ASP A 267 19.32 32.99 20.96
N ILE A 268 18.34 33.66 20.31
CA ILE A 268 18.63 34.85 19.49
C ILE A 268 17.81 36.04 20.00
#